data_397876d23ed4a71c3b75658b51912788
#
_entry.id   397876d23ed4a71c3b75658b51912788
#
_cell.length_a   1.000
_cell.length_b   1.000
_cell.length_c   1.000
_cell.angle_alpha   90.00
_cell.angle_beta   90.00
_cell.angle_gamma   90.00
#
_symmetry.space_group_name_H-M   'P 1'
#
loop_
_entity.id
_entity.type
_entity.pdbx_description
1 polymer ?
#
loop_
_entity_poly.entity_id
_entity_poly.type
_entity_poly.pdbx_seq_one_letter_code
_entity_poly.pdbx_strand_id
1 'polypeptide(L)'
;MPASYRRPPRFAVGCALAAIAAVLASPAWADPAPSFAELLARLDQTPATTEAGALLDAAEARARQARVRPNPTLALDAENAFGSGPFSGYGNAETTLSITQDLELWGRRTARINAARADAGTASLRRDLAVVDAAGRLALVYADAEAAERRATLAEENLSLTLADARAALVLVEEGREPLLRGIQGESEAAAARAGLDEAIAERDAAFARLTAVAMLAEPVTTIDVSLLDLAPATALSPTDQTPTVRVAEAERSAAESRIAVERTRSRPDVSASVGLRRYEAEDATALTFGLSLPLPLFDRNRGNIEAAQADFRAADARLMTARQEAQADRAAAQARLRASVSRVNAADAGVTSAEEAYRLSRIGFEAGRISQLELRATRTALVNARTAAVDARLARVRAEIDLARQDG
;
A
#
# COMPACT_ATOMS: atom_id res chain seq x y z
N MET A 1 -30.81 -4.57 -71.60
CA MET A 1 -32.12 -4.59 -70.86
C MET A 1 -31.87 -5.09 -69.49
N PRO A 2 -32.00 -4.26 -68.45
CA PRO A 2 -31.68 -4.67 -67.07
C PRO A 2 -32.95 -5.12 -66.32
N ALA A 3 -32.82 -6.22 -65.62
CA ALA A 3 -33.85 -6.76 -64.72
C ALA A 3 -33.89 -6.00 -63.38
N SER A 4 -35.07 -5.49 -63.09
CA SER A 4 -35.44 -4.77 -61.88
C SER A 4 -35.55 -5.71 -60.67
N TYR A 5 -34.70 -5.51 -59.67
CA TYR A 5 -34.76 -6.19 -58.36
C TYR A 5 -35.65 -5.38 -57.41
N ARG A 6 -36.84 -5.93 -57.08
CA ARG A 6 -37.74 -5.38 -56.04
C ARG A 6 -37.28 -5.81 -54.65
N ARG A 7 -37.03 -4.83 -53.76
CA ARG A 7 -36.88 -5.04 -52.31
C ARG A 7 -38.23 -5.26 -51.62
N PRO A 8 -38.34 -6.22 -50.67
CA PRO A 8 -39.52 -6.32 -49.80
C PRO A 8 -39.44 -5.33 -48.63
N PRO A 9 -40.59 -4.92 -48.03
CA PRO A 9 -40.64 -3.95 -46.96
C PRO A 9 -40.25 -4.54 -45.60
N ARG A 10 -39.45 -3.78 -44.87
CA ARG A 10 -39.18 -4.00 -43.45
C ARG A 10 -40.35 -3.45 -42.62
N PHE A 11 -41.15 -4.31 -42.01
CA PHE A 11 -42.08 -3.91 -40.96
C PHE A 11 -41.72 -4.58 -39.63
N ALA A 12 -41.46 -3.73 -38.62
CA ALA A 12 -41.86 -3.80 -37.23
C ALA A 12 -41.73 -5.14 -36.48
N VAL A 13 -40.59 -5.39 -35.85
CA VAL A 13 -40.49 -6.15 -34.61
C VAL A 13 -39.53 -5.38 -33.69
N GLY A 14 -40.06 -4.46 -32.91
CA GLY A 14 -39.23 -3.57 -32.09
C GLY A 14 -39.96 -2.94 -30.92
N CYS A 15 -40.90 -3.65 -30.25
CA CYS A 15 -41.57 -3.10 -29.07
C CYS A 15 -41.95 -4.11 -27.98
N ALA A 16 -41.31 -5.27 -27.90
CA ALA A 16 -41.66 -6.29 -26.90
C ALA A 16 -40.52 -6.74 -25.95
N LEU A 17 -39.36 -6.07 -25.95
CA LEU A 17 -38.20 -6.44 -25.11
C LEU A 17 -37.79 -5.38 -24.06
N ALA A 18 -38.56 -4.29 -23.92
CA ALA A 18 -38.28 -3.24 -22.95
C ALA A 18 -39.04 -3.35 -21.61
N ALA A 19 -39.86 -4.41 -21.41
CA ALA A 19 -40.72 -4.53 -20.22
C ALA A 19 -40.32 -5.62 -19.20
N ILE A 20 -39.17 -6.30 -19.35
CA ILE A 20 -38.75 -7.38 -18.42
C ILE A 20 -37.48 -7.03 -17.61
N ALA A 21 -36.86 -5.88 -17.82
CA ALA A 21 -35.67 -5.45 -17.04
C ALA A 21 -35.99 -4.62 -15.78
N ALA A 22 -37.26 -4.47 -15.39
CA ALA A 22 -37.67 -3.61 -14.27
C ALA A 22 -38.11 -4.37 -13.00
N VAL A 23 -37.87 -5.67 -12.90
CA VAL A 23 -38.26 -6.45 -11.72
C VAL A 23 -37.08 -7.30 -11.26
N LEU A 24 -36.09 -6.71 -10.61
CA LEU A 24 -35.20 -7.31 -9.61
C LEU A 24 -34.22 -6.23 -9.09
N ALA A 25 -34.62 -4.99 -8.96
CA ALA A 25 -33.97 -4.10 -8.01
C ALA A 25 -34.58 -4.45 -6.64
N SER A 26 -34.09 -5.51 -6.01
CA SER A 26 -34.17 -5.63 -4.56
C SER A 26 -33.64 -4.33 -3.99
N PRO A 27 -34.32 -3.66 -3.01
CA PRO A 27 -33.65 -2.61 -2.27
C PRO A 27 -32.37 -3.25 -1.72
N ALA A 28 -31.23 -2.82 -2.21
CA ALA A 28 -29.96 -3.13 -1.56
C ALA A 28 -30.12 -2.55 -0.15
N TRP A 29 -30.38 -3.40 0.81
CA TRP A 29 -30.22 -3.05 2.21
C TRP A 29 -28.75 -2.66 2.30
N ALA A 30 -28.51 -1.40 2.61
CA ALA A 30 -27.17 -0.89 2.76
C ALA A 30 -26.52 -1.68 3.90
N ASP A 31 -25.67 -2.64 3.54
CA ASP A 31 -24.92 -3.39 4.52
C ASP A 31 -23.91 -2.42 5.17
N PRO A 32 -23.82 -2.40 6.50
CA PRO A 32 -22.82 -1.62 7.19
C PRO A 32 -21.42 -2.06 6.74
N ALA A 33 -20.45 -1.15 6.86
CA ALA A 33 -19.06 -1.50 6.59
C ALA A 33 -18.66 -2.72 7.41
N PRO A 34 -17.93 -3.69 6.82
CA PRO A 34 -17.31 -4.74 7.61
C PRO A 34 -16.45 -4.16 8.73
N SER A 35 -16.38 -4.85 9.87
CA SER A 35 -15.55 -4.39 10.98
C SER A 35 -14.08 -4.22 10.56
N PHE A 36 -13.36 -3.33 11.21
CA PHE A 36 -11.92 -3.14 10.93
C PHE A 36 -11.15 -4.47 11.01
N ALA A 37 -11.48 -5.35 11.96
CA ALA A 37 -10.85 -6.67 12.10
C ALA A 37 -11.11 -7.58 10.88
N GLU A 38 -12.31 -7.57 10.31
CA GLU A 38 -12.64 -8.34 9.10
C GLU A 38 -11.92 -7.79 7.86
N LEU A 39 -11.80 -6.46 7.77
CA LEU A 39 -11.05 -5.81 6.69
C LEU A 39 -9.56 -6.10 6.80
N LEU A 40 -9.01 -6.12 8.02
CA LEU A 40 -7.62 -6.49 8.29
C LEU A 40 -7.31 -7.93 7.87
N ALA A 41 -8.24 -8.86 8.09
CA ALA A 41 -8.10 -10.25 7.66
C ALA A 41 -8.04 -10.44 6.13
N ARG A 42 -8.47 -9.44 5.35
CA ARG A 42 -8.45 -9.46 3.87
C ARG A 42 -7.27 -8.70 3.26
N LEU A 43 -6.35 -8.17 4.06
CA LEU A 43 -5.23 -7.36 3.58
C LEU A 43 -4.34 -8.06 2.55
N ASP A 44 -4.18 -9.38 2.64
CA ASP A 44 -3.37 -10.16 1.69
C ASP A 44 -3.90 -10.09 0.25
N GLN A 45 -5.14 -9.65 0.05
CA GLN A 45 -5.79 -9.52 -1.26
C GLN A 45 -5.65 -8.11 -1.84
N THR A 46 -5.05 -7.17 -1.12
CA THR A 46 -4.88 -5.80 -1.64
C THR A 46 -3.80 -5.75 -2.72
N PRO A 47 -3.89 -4.83 -3.70
CA PRO A 47 -2.88 -4.70 -4.76
C PRO A 47 -1.46 -4.52 -4.22
N ALA A 48 -1.29 -3.74 -3.15
CA ALA A 48 0.02 -3.47 -2.55
C ALA A 48 0.67 -4.73 -1.93
N THR A 49 -0.11 -5.53 -1.22
CA THR A 49 0.38 -6.79 -0.62
C THR A 49 0.60 -7.86 -1.68
N THR A 50 -0.28 -7.92 -2.70
CA THR A 50 -0.14 -8.82 -3.86
C THR A 50 1.13 -8.47 -4.66
N GLU A 51 1.40 -7.18 -4.92
CA GLU A 51 2.64 -6.73 -5.58
C GLU A 51 3.87 -7.16 -4.78
N ALA A 52 3.89 -6.87 -3.47
CA ALA A 52 5.00 -7.25 -2.60
C ALA A 52 5.21 -8.77 -2.53
N GLY A 53 4.13 -9.56 -2.52
CA GLY A 53 4.16 -11.02 -2.62
C GLY A 53 4.76 -11.50 -3.93
N ALA A 54 4.33 -10.96 -5.07
CA ALA A 54 4.88 -11.29 -6.38
C ALA A 54 6.36 -10.94 -6.51
N LEU A 55 6.81 -9.84 -5.91
CA LEU A 55 8.24 -9.47 -5.86
C LEU A 55 9.06 -10.45 -5.01
N LEU A 56 8.50 -10.95 -3.91
CA LEU A 56 9.10 -12.03 -3.11
C LEU A 56 9.22 -13.31 -3.93
N ASP A 57 8.14 -13.75 -4.58
CA ASP A 57 8.13 -14.96 -5.44
C ASP A 57 9.19 -14.87 -6.54
N ALA A 58 9.32 -13.68 -7.15
CA ALA A 58 10.35 -13.43 -8.17
C ALA A 58 11.77 -13.52 -7.58
N ALA A 59 12.01 -12.99 -6.39
CA ALA A 59 13.31 -13.06 -5.72
C ALA A 59 13.65 -14.52 -5.33
N GLU A 60 12.69 -15.28 -4.82
CA GLU A 60 12.85 -16.70 -4.53
C GLU A 60 13.10 -17.53 -5.78
N ALA A 61 12.40 -17.24 -6.88
CA ALA A 61 12.65 -17.89 -8.17
C ALA A 61 14.10 -17.64 -8.65
N ARG A 62 14.59 -16.39 -8.51
CA ARG A 62 15.99 -16.05 -8.80
C ARG A 62 16.95 -16.78 -7.85
N ALA A 63 16.61 -16.95 -6.57
CA ALA A 63 17.41 -17.71 -5.62
C ALA A 63 17.44 -19.22 -5.96
N ARG A 64 16.34 -19.78 -6.47
CA ARG A 64 16.32 -21.15 -7.03
C ARG A 64 17.19 -21.25 -8.26
N GLN A 65 17.08 -20.32 -9.21
CA GLN A 65 17.90 -20.27 -10.43
C GLN A 65 19.39 -20.13 -10.12
N ALA A 66 19.75 -19.35 -9.09
CA ALA A 66 21.15 -19.19 -8.68
C ALA A 66 21.81 -20.50 -8.22
N ARG A 67 21.05 -21.53 -7.88
CA ARG A 67 21.57 -22.86 -7.51
C ARG A 67 21.83 -23.76 -8.70
N VAL A 68 21.28 -23.43 -9.86
CA VAL A 68 21.42 -24.25 -11.09
C VAL A 68 22.84 -24.12 -11.60
N ARG A 69 23.42 -25.23 -12.03
CA ARG A 69 24.73 -25.26 -12.71
C ARG A 69 24.57 -24.80 -14.17
N PRO A 70 25.59 -24.20 -14.76
CA PRO A 70 25.59 -23.93 -16.18
C PRO A 70 25.37 -25.22 -17.00
N ASN A 71 24.60 -25.12 -18.08
CA ASN A 71 24.41 -26.26 -18.98
C ASN A 71 25.71 -26.62 -19.71
N PRO A 72 25.98 -27.92 -19.99
CA PRO A 72 27.05 -28.30 -20.89
C PRO A 72 26.74 -27.85 -22.30
N THR A 73 27.78 -27.52 -23.06
CA THR A 73 27.70 -27.20 -24.48
C THR A 73 28.15 -28.39 -25.28
N LEU A 74 27.32 -28.87 -26.23
CA LEU A 74 27.67 -29.87 -27.21
C LEU A 74 28.14 -29.16 -28.48
N ALA A 75 29.32 -29.52 -28.97
CA ALA A 75 29.88 -28.99 -30.21
C ALA A 75 30.23 -30.14 -31.16
N LEU A 76 30.01 -29.91 -32.44
CA LEU A 76 30.42 -30.78 -33.54
C LEU A 76 31.26 -29.94 -34.50
N ASP A 77 32.53 -30.26 -34.60
CA ASP A 77 33.50 -29.57 -35.44
C ASP A 77 33.97 -30.51 -36.53
N ALA A 78 34.01 -30.04 -37.77
CA ALA A 78 34.60 -30.74 -38.90
C ALA A 78 35.75 -29.92 -39.44
N GLU A 79 36.94 -30.45 -39.33
CA GLU A 79 38.20 -29.83 -39.79
C GLU A 79 38.74 -30.57 -41.01
N ASN A 80 39.63 -29.94 -41.79
CA ASN A 80 40.29 -30.56 -42.95
C ASN A 80 39.32 -31.10 -44.02
N ALA A 81 38.11 -30.48 -44.14
CA ALA A 81 37.07 -30.89 -45.09
C ALA A 81 36.81 -29.78 -46.12
N PHE A 82 36.45 -30.16 -47.33
CA PHE A 82 36.01 -29.30 -48.44
C PHE A 82 36.97 -28.13 -48.81
N GLY A 83 38.26 -28.31 -48.56
CA GLY A 83 39.33 -27.39 -48.93
C GLY A 83 39.94 -27.67 -50.31
N SER A 84 41.26 -27.44 -50.47
CA SER A 84 42.00 -27.65 -51.66
C SER A 84 43.17 -28.61 -51.45
N GLY A 85 43.68 -29.23 -52.51
CA GLY A 85 44.77 -30.20 -52.44
C GLY A 85 44.42 -31.44 -51.60
N PRO A 86 45.22 -31.80 -50.60
CA PRO A 86 44.95 -32.99 -49.76
C PRO A 86 43.65 -32.92 -49.02
N PHE A 87 43.10 -31.73 -48.82
CA PHE A 87 41.86 -31.49 -48.09
C PHE A 87 40.61 -31.29 -48.97
N SER A 88 40.71 -31.66 -50.25
CA SER A 88 39.57 -31.65 -51.17
C SER A 88 38.63 -32.82 -50.88
N GLY A 89 37.34 -32.46 -50.64
CA GLY A 89 36.31 -33.42 -50.21
C GLY A 89 36.34 -33.74 -48.73
N TYR A 90 35.93 -34.95 -48.32
CA TYR A 90 35.79 -35.39 -46.94
C TYR A 90 36.80 -36.49 -46.53
N GLY A 91 37.58 -36.98 -47.44
CA GLY A 91 38.43 -38.13 -47.20
C GLY A 91 39.59 -37.97 -46.21
N ASN A 92 39.99 -36.71 -45.94
CA ASN A 92 40.99 -36.37 -44.93
C ASN A 92 40.34 -35.55 -43.77
N ALA A 93 39.01 -35.58 -43.68
CA ALA A 93 38.30 -34.86 -42.64
C ALA A 93 38.56 -35.43 -41.26
N GLU A 94 38.62 -34.49 -40.28
CA GLU A 94 38.59 -34.81 -38.84
C GLU A 94 37.28 -34.30 -38.28
N THR A 95 36.45 -35.20 -37.73
CA THR A 95 35.18 -34.84 -37.13
C THR A 95 35.27 -35.03 -35.62
N THR A 96 35.09 -33.91 -34.86
CA THR A 96 35.13 -33.92 -33.40
C THR A 96 33.75 -33.65 -32.84
N LEU A 97 33.23 -34.58 -32.06
CA LEU A 97 32.04 -34.37 -31.21
C LEU A 97 32.52 -34.18 -29.78
N SER A 98 32.25 -33.03 -29.21
CA SER A 98 32.71 -32.67 -27.84
C SER A 98 31.61 -32.12 -26.95
N ILE A 99 31.73 -32.40 -25.64
CA ILE A 99 30.90 -31.80 -24.58
C ILE A 99 31.84 -30.97 -23.71
N THR A 100 31.49 -29.69 -23.52
CA THR A 100 32.22 -28.74 -22.68
C THR A 100 31.35 -28.32 -21.49
N GLN A 101 31.89 -28.38 -20.26
CA GLN A 101 31.24 -27.99 -19.04
C GLN A 101 32.04 -26.90 -18.31
N ASP A 102 31.38 -25.79 -18.00
CA ASP A 102 31.96 -24.76 -17.13
C ASP A 102 32.03 -25.27 -15.68
N LEU A 103 33.22 -25.20 -15.11
CA LEU A 103 33.52 -25.68 -13.78
C LEU A 103 33.45 -24.46 -12.84
N GLU A 104 32.34 -24.15 -12.23
CA GLU A 104 32.18 -23.00 -11.29
C GLU A 104 33.13 -23.12 -10.08
N LEU A 105 34.42 -22.94 -10.31
CA LEU A 105 35.47 -23.03 -9.29
C LEU A 105 35.51 -21.76 -8.42
N TRP A 106 36.42 -21.73 -7.49
CA TRP A 106 36.75 -20.56 -6.63
C TRP A 106 35.58 -20.03 -5.77
N GLY A 107 34.55 -20.85 -5.52
CA GLY A 107 33.40 -20.44 -4.70
C GLY A 107 32.38 -19.56 -5.45
N ARG A 108 32.50 -19.39 -6.78
CA ARG A 108 31.60 -18.56 -7.61
C ARG A 108 30.15 -18.93 -7.41
N ARG A 109 29.82 -20.23 -7.47
CA ARG A 109 28.47 -20.73 -7.23
C ARG A 109 27.96 -20.39 -5.83
N THR A 110 28.79 -20.56 -4.81
CA THR A 110 28.43 -20.24 -3.42
C THR A 110 28.16 -18.74 -3.24
N ALA A 111 29.02 -17.89 -3.80
CA ALA A 111 28.83 -16.43 -3.76
C ALA A 111 27.52 -16.02 -4.43
N ARG A 112 27.22 -16.56 -5.63
CA ARG A 112 25.97 -16.32 -6.35
C ARG A 112 24.74 -16.76 -5.55
N ILE A 113 24.78 -17.94 -4.95
CA ILE A 113 23.69 -18.47 -4.12
C ILE A 113 23.46 -17.59 -2.87
N ASN A 114 24.53 -17.17 -2.20
CA ASN A 114 24.43 -16.35 -1.01
C ASN A 114 23.86 -14.97 -1.30
N ALA A 115 24.30 -14.33 -2.38
CA ALA A 115 23.76 -13.06 -2.82
C ALA A 115 22.26 -13.15 -3.16
N ALA A 116 21.87 -14.17 -3.93
CA ALA A 116 20.47 -14.37 -4.29
C ALA A 116 19.57 -14.71 -3.08
N ARG A 117 20.10 -15.42 -2.06
CA ARG A 117 19.39 -15.65 -0.81
C ARG A 117 19.23 -14.37 0.00
N ALA A 118 20.28 -13.54 0.06
CA ALA A 118 20.21 -12.24 0.74
C ALA A 118 19.18 -11.32 0.06
N ASP A 119 19.13 -11.30 -1.26
CA ASP A 119 18.12 -10.56 -2.03
C ASP A 119 16.70 -11.09 -1.74
N ALA A 120 16.48 -12.39 -1.65
CA ALA A 120 15.20 -12.99 -1.29
C ALA A 120 14.79 -12.67 0.17
N GLY A 121 15.75 -12.70 1.09
CA GLY A 121 15.53 -12.26 2.48
C GLY A 121 15.12 -10.80 2.58
N THR A 122 15.75 -9.92 1.78
CA THR A 122 15.36 -8.51 1.68
C THR A 122 13.94 -8.35 1.14
N ALA A 123 13.58 -9.12 0.10
CA ALA A 123 12.23 -9.09 -0.49
C ALA A 123 11.16 -9.56 0.51
N SER A 124 11.45 -10.57 1.35
CA SER A 124 10.56 -11.03 2.42
C SER A 124 10.27 -9.92 3.43
N LEU A 125 11.31 -9.22 3.91
CA LEU A 125 11.15 -8.12 4.85
C LEU A 125 10.41 -6.91 4.24
N ARG A 126 10.61 -6.66 2.95
CA ARG A 126 9.83 -5.63 2.22
C ARG A 126 8.36 -6.01 2.08
N ARG A 127 8.05 -7.29 1.88
CA ARG A 127 6.67 -7.78 1.88
C ARG A 127 6.03 -7.57 3.25
N ASP A 128 6.74 -7.89 4.33
CA ASP A 128 6.23 -7.70 5.68
C ASP A 128 5.99 -6.20 5.98
N LEU A 129 6.90 -5.32 5.57
CA LEU A 129 6.72 -3.86 5.65
C LEU A 129 5.50 -3.39 4.86
N ALA A 130 5.29 -3.92 3.64
CA ALA A 130 4.13 -3.56 2.82
C ALA A 130 2.80 -3.96 3.48
N VAL A 131 2.75 -5.07 4.21
CA VAL A 131 1.57 -5.49 4.99
C VAL A 131 1.31 -4.51 6.14
N VAL A 132 2.34 -4.11 6.89
CA VAL A 132 2.22 -3.11 7.97
C VAL A 132 1.74 -1.76 7.42
N ASP A 133 2.29 -1.32 6.29
CA ASP A 133 1.87 -0.07 5.64
C ASP A 133 0.43 -0.13 5.11
N ALA A 134 0.01 -1.26 4.55
CA ALA A 134 -1.36 -1.48 4.09
C ALA A 134 -2.35 -1.47 5.27
N ALA A 135 -1.99 -2.14 6.38
CA ALA A 135 -2.79 -2.14 7.61
C ALA A 135 -2.95 -0.73 8.19
N GLY A 136 -1.84 0.01 8.28
CA GLY A 136 -1.87 1.39 8.76
C GLY A 136 -2.70 2.31 7.86
N ARG A 137 -2.61 2.15 6.53
CA ARG A 137 -3.43 2.91 5.58
C ARG A 137 -4.91 2.60 5.73
N LEU A 138 -5.27 1.32 5.86
CA LEU A 138 -6.65 0.89 6.07
C LEU A 138 -7.22 1.48 7.37
N ALA A 139 -6.46 1.41 8.47
CA ALA A 139 -6.85 1.95 9.75
C ALA A 139 -7.10 3.46 9.71
N LEU A 140 -6.22 4.22 9.02
CA LEU A 140 -6.39 5.66 8.84
C LEU A 140 -7.67 5.98 8.07
N VAL A 141 -7.91 5.29 6.94
CA VAL A 141 -9.08 5.56 6.10
C VAL A 141 -10.37 5.15 6.80
N TYR A 142 -10.36 4.08 7.59
CA TYR A 142 -11.50 3.66 8.41
C TYR A 142 -11.82 4.70 9.49
N ALA A 143 -10.81 5.16 10.24
CA ALA A 143 -10.97 6.18 11.26
C ALA A 143 -11.44 7.54 10.68
N ASP A 144 -10.92 7.91 9.50
CA ASP A 144 -11.35 9.12 8.80
C ASP A 144 -12.82 9.02 8.35
N ALA A 145 -13.24 7.86 7.87
CA ALA A 145 -14.62 7.61 7.44
C ALA A 145 -15.59 7.66 8.63
N GLU A 146 -15.24 7.04 9.76
CA GLU A 146 -16.02 7.12 11.00
C GLU A 146 -16.11 8.56 11.55
N ALA A 147 -15.00 9.29 11.51
CA ALA A 147 -15.00 10.69 11.95
C ALA A 147 -15.87 11.58 11.06
N ALA A 148 -15.87 11.36 9.74
CA ALA A 148 -16.70 12.09 8.80
C ALA A 148 -18.20 11.79 9.01
N GLU A 149 -18.57 10.52 9.25
CA GLU A 149 -19.94 10.14 9.59
C GLU A 149 -20.42 10.84 10.88
N ARG A 150 -19.60 10.81 11.94
CA ARG A 150 -19.93 11.49 13.20
C ARG A 150 -20.09 13.01 13.02
N ARG A 151 -19.26 13.65 12.19
CA ARG A 151 -19.41 15.07 11.88
C ARG A 151 -20.69 15.36 11.10
N ALA A 152 -21.08 14.51 10.16
CA ALA A 152 -22.35 14.64 9.45
C ALA A 152 -23.55 14.55 10.40
N THR A 153 -23.55 13.58 11.32
CA THR A 153 -24.57 13.47 12.39
C THR A 153 -24.64 14.72 13.27
N LEU A 154 -23.48 15.24 13.70
CA LEU A 154 -23.44 16.49 14.48
C LEU A 154 -23.94 17.71 13.69
N ALA A 155 -23.69 17.77 12.40
CA ALA A 155 -24.20 18.84 11.53
C ALA A 155 -25.72 18.76 11.35
N GLU A 156 -26.29 17.56 11.27
CA GLU A 156 -27.73 17.32 11.24
C GLU A 156 -28.41 17.74 12.56
N GLU A 157 -27.83 17.35 13.69
CA GLU A 157 -28.29 17.80 15.00
C GLU A 157 -28.22 19.34 15.11
N ASN A 158 -27.12 19.97 14.68
CA ASN A 158 -27.00 21.45 14.69
C ASN A 158 -28.03 22.12 13.82
N LEU A 159 -28.33 21.58 12.62
CA LEU A 159 -29.41 22.12 11.78
C LEU A 159 -30.75 22.02 12.46
N SER A 160 -31.06 20.89 13.09
CA SER A 160 -32.34 20.67 13.78
C SER A 160 -32.55 21.69 14.93
N LEU A 161 -31.51 21.91 15.74
CA LEU A 161 -31.52 22.92 16.83
C LEU A 161 -31.65 24.33 16.27
N THR A 162 -30.92 24.67 15.22
CA THR A 162 -30.96 26.00 14.60
C THR A 162 -32.31 26.32 14.01
N LEU A 163 -32.95 25.34 13.34
CA LEU A 163 -34.31 25.50 12.82
C LEU A 163 -35.35 25.67 13.92
N ALA A 164 -35.18 25.00 15.08
CA ALA A 164 -36.05 25.19 16.22
C ALA A 164 -35.94 26.61 16.81
N ASP A 165 -34.71 27.12 16.96
CA ASP A 165 -34.43 28.48 17.44
C ASP A 165 -34.96 29.54 16.46
N ALA A 166 -34.79 29.33 15.14
CA ALA A 166 -35.32 30.28 14.14
C ALA A 166 -36.83 30.36 14.17
N ARG A 167 -37.52 29.21 14.30
CA ARG A 167 -39.00 29.21 14.45
C ARG A 167 -39.45 29.91 15.71
N ALA A 168 -38.78 29.67 16.86
CA ALA A 168 -39.10 30.36 18.11
C ALA A 168 -38.90 31.89 17.99
N ALA A 169 -37.83 32.32 17.30
CA ALA A 169 -37.59 33.75 17.07
C ALA A 169 -38.69 34.38 16.19
N LEU A 170 -39.14 33.71 15.13
CA LEU A 170 -40.22 34.20 14.25
C LEU A 170 -41.54 34.38 15.02
N VAL A 171 -41.92 33.42 15.87
CA VAL A 171 -43.12 33.55 16.73
C VAL A 171 -43.03 34.76 17.63
N LEU A 172 -41.89 35.04 18.28
CA LEU A 172 -41.70 36.20 19.14
C LEU A 172 -41.74 37.52 18.34
N VAL A 173 -41.29 37.54 17.11
CA VAL A 173 -41.39 38.68 16.21
C VAL A 173 -42.85 38.94 15.83
N GLU A 174 -43.62 37.90 15.49
CA GLU A 174 -45.04 37.98 15.13
C GLU A 174 -45.89 38.50 16.34
N GLU A 175 -45.53 38.10 17.56
CA GLU A 175 -46.15 38.59 18.80
C GLU A 175 -45.68 40.01 19.16
N GLY A 176 -44.79 40.61 18.40
CA GLY A 176 -44.25 41.96 18.70
C GLY A 176 -43.31 42.02 19.90
N ARG A 177 -42.84 40.88 20.41
CA ARG A 177 -41.94 40.77 21.57
C ARG A 177 -40.46 40.87 21.22
N GLU A 178 -40.12 40.61 19.96
CA GLU A 178 -38.74 40.72 19.43
C GLU A 178 -38.71 41.56 18.13
N PRO A 179 -37.61 42.27 17.83
CA PRO A 179 -37.43 42.99 16.59
C PRO A 179 -37.36 42.05 15.38
N LEU A 180 -37.83 42.50 14.19
CA LEU A 180 -37.76 41.78 12.92
C LEU A 180 -36.34 41.28 12.57
N LEU A 181 -35.32 42.04 12.99
CA LEU A 181 -33.91 41.66 12.85
C LEU A 181 -33.61 40.24 13.39
N ARG A 182 -34.29 39.85 14.48
CA ARG A 182 -34.07 38.51 15.08
C ARG A 182 -34.59 37.37 14.21
N GLY A 183 -35.72 37.57 13.54
CA GLY A 183 -36.23 36.61 12.56
C GLY A 183 -35.27 36.44 11.40
N ILE A 184 -34.85 37.56 10.82
CA ILE A 184 -33.88 37.53 9.68
C ILE A 184 -32.55 36.84 10.07
N GLN A 185 -32.04 37.11 11.27
CA GLN A 185 -30.83 36.45 11.79
C GLN A 185 -31.03 34.95 11.94
N GLY A 186 -32.17 34.50 12.49
CA GLY A 186 -32.50 33.08 12.64
C GLY A 186 -32.58 32.33 11.30
N GLU A 187 -33.22 32.94 10.32
CA GLU A 187 -33.29 32.38 8.97
C GLU A 187 -31.89 32.25 8.28
N SER A 188 -31.06 33.30 8.43
CA SER A 188 -29.69 33.28 7.91
C SER A 188 -28.84 32.18 8.57
N GLU A 189 -28.96 31.99 9.90
CA GLU A 189 -28.26 30.93 10.61
C GLU A 189 -28.75 29.54 10.21
N ALA A 190 -30.05 29.35 9.99
CA ALA A 190 -30.60 28.10 9.52
C ALA A 190 -30.13 27.76 8.09
N ALA A 191 -30.02 28.76 7.22
CA ALA A 191 -29.45 28.59 5.90
C ALA A 191 -27.96 28.21 5.97
N ALA A 192 -27.18 28.84 6.83
CA ALA A 192 -25.77 28.50 7.05
C ALA A 192 -25.60 27.08 7.64
N ALA A 193 -26.44 26.68 8.60
CA ALA A 193 -26.42 25.33 9.17
C ALA A 193 -26.79 24.27 8.13
N ARG A 194 -27.73 24.57 7.19
CA ARG A 194 -28.05 23.66 6.09
C ARG A 194 -26.88 23.48 5.14
N ALA A 195 -26.22 24.55 4.74
CA ALA A 195 -25.02 24.47 3.91
C ALA A 195 -23.90 23.68 4.61
N GLY A 196 -23.71 23.84 5.93
CA GLY A 196 -22.76 23.07 6.72
C GLY A 196 -23.11 21.56 6.77
N LEU A 197 -24.41 21.21 6.80
CA LEU A 197 -24.84 19.81 6.70
C LEU A 197 -24.52 19.24 5.31
N ASP A 198 -24.83 19.97 4.24
CA ASP A 198 -24.57 19.53 2.87
C ASP A 198 -23.07 19.28 2.65
N GLU A 199 -22.20 20.15 3.19
CA GLU A 199 -20.75 19.99 3.18
C GLU A 199 -20.30 18.73 3.97
N ALA A 200 -20.82 18.55 5.20
CA ALA A 200 -20.47 17.38 6.03
C ALA A 200 -20.92 16.05 5.41
N ILE A 201 -22.08 16.03 4.72
CA ILE A 201 -22.54 14.87 3.94
C ILE A 201 -21.59 14.59 2.77
N ALA A 202 -21.18 15.62 2.04
CA ALA A 202 -20.23 15.44 0.92
C ALA A 202 -18.87 14.91 1.40
N GLU A 203 -18.38 15.40 2.55
CA GLU A 203 -17.14 14.89 3.17
C GLU A 203 -17.27 13.42 3.61
N ARG A 204 -18.41 13.05 4.22
CA ARG A 204 -18.72 11.65 4.60
C ARG A 204 -18.73 10.76 3.36
N ASP A 205 -19.45 11.14 2.33
CA ASP A 205 -19.59 10.34 1.11
C ASP A 205 -18.23 10.17 0.40
N ALA A 206 -17.39 11.20 0.40
CA ALA A 206 -16.02 11.11 -0.10
C ALA A 206 -15.14 10.18 0.74
N ALA A 207 -15.28 10.21 2.07
CA ALA A 207 -14.54 9.32 2.97
C ALA A 207 -14.99 7.87 2.83
N PHE A 208 -16.30 7.60 2.68
CA PHE A 208 -16.86 6.29 2.43
C PHE A 208 -16.41 5.72 1.08
N ALA A 209 -16.41 6.54 0.02
CA ALA A 209 -15.89 6.13 -1.28
C ALA A 209 -14.39 5.76 -1.20
N ARG A 210 -13.61 6.51 -0.41
CA ARG A 210 -12.20 6.18 -0.18
C ARG A 210 -12.03 4.87 0.59
N LEU A 211 -12.83 4.63 1.64
CA LEU A 211 -12.81 3.38 2.40
C LEU A 211 -13.20 2.20 1.50
N THR A 212 -14.28 2.32 0.73
CA THR A 212 -14.72 1.33 -0.25
C THR A 212 -13.58 0.94 -1.20
N ALA A 213 -12.86 1.95 -1.75
CA ALA A 213 -11.77 1.74 -2.69
C ALA A 213 -10.54 1.08 -2.02
N VAL A 214 -10.12 1.56 -0.84
CA VAL A 214 -8.92 1.03 -0.14
C VAL A 214 -9.18 -0.38 0.40
N ALA A 215 -10.38 -0.64 0.91
CA ALA A 215 -10.79 -1.96 1.41
C ALA A 215 -11.23 -2.92 0.28
N MET A 216 -11.25 -2.46 -0.99
CA MET A 216 -11.67 -3.24 -2.16
C MET A 216 -13.06 -3.88 -2.00
N LEU A 217 -13.99 -3.14 -1.41
CA LEU A 217 -15.35 -3.62 -1.23
C LEU A 217 -16.13 -3.58 -2.54
N ALA A 218 -16.93 -4.61 -2.79
CA ALA A 218 -17.78 -4.69 -3.99
C ALA A 218 -18.94 -3.68 -3.96
N GLU A 219 -19.42 -3.36 -2.75
CA GLU A 219 -20.51 -2.43 -2.53
C GLU A 219 -20.02 -1.18 -1.77
N PRO A 220 -20.62 -0.01 -2.05
CA PRO A 220 -20.26 1.22 -1.34
C PRO A 220 -20.60 1.12 0.16
N VAL A 221 -19.71 1.59 1.01
CA VAL A 221 -19.95 1.77 2.44
C VAL A 221 -21.06 2.83 2.62
N THR A 222 -21.99 2.57 3.53
CA THR A 222 -23.12 3.46 3.83
C THR A 222 -23.17 3.89 5.29
N THR A 223 -22.62 3.07 6.21
CA THR A 223 -22.54 3.36 7.65
C THR A 223 -21.40 2.54 8.27
N ILE A 224 -20.93 2.96 9.44
CA ILE A 224 -19.89 2.27 10.21
C ILE A 224 -20.46 1.93 11.60
N ASP A 225 -20.72 0.64 11.81
CA ASP A 225 -21.33 0.15 13.05
C ASP A 225 -20.30 -0.14 14.16
N VAL A 226 -19.07 -0.52 13.78
CA VAL A 226 -18.01 -0.86 14.72
C VAL A 226 -17.02 0.30 14.85
N SER A 227 -17.04 0.96 15.98
CA SER A 227 -16.19 2.13 16.24
C SER A 227 -14.72 1.74 16.42
N LEU A 228 -13.82 2.44 15.73
CA LEU A 228 -12.39 2.48 15.99
C LEU A 228 -12.01 3.66 16.89
N LEU A 229 -12.77 4.76 16.82
CA LEU A 229 -12.51 5.98 17.58
C LEU A 229 -12.79 5.85 19.07
N ASP A 230 -13.68 4.92 19.48
CA ASP A 230 -14.04 4.71 20.90
C ASP A 230 -13.29 3.52 21.52
N LEU A 231 -12.43 2.83 20.78
CA LEU A 231 -11.58 1.80 21.37
C LEU A 231 -10.68 2.41 22.45
N ALA A 232 -10.51 1.67 23.54
CA ALA A 232 -9.54 2.07 24.56
C ALA A 232 -8.14 2.19 23.95
N PRO A 233 -7.31 3.13 24.45
CA PRO A 233 -5.94 3.25 23.96
C PRO A 233 -5.22 1.92 24.02
N ALA A 234 -4.58 1.53 22.90
CA ALA A 234 -3.79 0.30 22.87
C ALA A 234 -2.72 0.39 23.96
N THR A 235 -2.64 -0.67 24.77
CA THR A 235 -1.54 -0.81 25.73
C THR A 235 -0.25 -0.83 24.92
N ALA A 236 0.71 0.00 25.32
CA ALA A 236 1.98 0.12 24.60
C ALA A 236 2.55 -1.27 24.31
N LEU A 237 2.67 -1.61 23.03
CA LEU A 237 3.35 -2.82 22.59
C LEU A 237 4.78 -2.80 23.14
N SER A 238 5.28 -3.96 23.53
CA SER A 238 6.67 -4.06 24.04
C SER A 238 7.61 -3.47 23.00
N PRO A 239 8.58 -2.63 23.42
CA PRO A 239 9.50 -2.01 22.48
C PRO A 239 10.24 -3.09 21.68
N THR A 240 10.00 -3.15 20.38
CA THR A 240 10.85 -3.92 19.47
C THR A 240 12.10 -3.09 19.21
N ASP A 241 13.29 -3.64 19.47
CA ASP A 241 14.56 -2.90 19.29
C ASP A 241 14.82 -2.51 17.83
N GLN A 242 14.07 -3.08 16.89
CA GLN A 242 14.25 -2.87 15.45
C GLN A 242 12.92 -2.67 14.74
N THR A 243 12.72 -1.48 14.22
CA THR A 243 11.54 -1.17 13.37
C THR A 243 11.59 -1.95 12.05
N PRO A 244 10.44 -2.21 11.40
CA PRO A 244 10.42 -2.88 10.09
C PRO A 244 11.32 -2.22 9.04
N THR A 245 11.38 -0.90 9.01
CA THR A 245 12.25 -0.13 8.11
C THR A 245 13.74 -0.36 8.38
N VAL A 246 14.15 -0.42 9.64
CA VAL A 246 15.54 -0.73 10.02
C VAL A 246 15.89 -2.16 9.62
N ARG A 247 14.99 -3.13 9.82
CA ARG A 247 15.21 -4.53 9.40
C ARG A 247 15.40 -4.66 7.90
N VAL A 248 14.62 -3.92 7.09
CA VAL A 248 14.81 -3.88 5.63
C VAL A 248 16.17 -3.29 5.28
N ALA A 249 16.57 -2.16 5.89
CA ALA A 249 17.86 -1.53 5.62
C ALA A 249 19.06 -2.41 6.03
N GLU A 250 18.96 -3.19 7.11
CA GLU A 250 19.96 -4.18 7.51
C GLU A 250 20.08 -5.31 6.49
N ALA A 251 18.96 -5.81 5.99
CA ALA A 251 18.96 -6.85 4.96
C ALA A 251 19.54 -6.33 3.64
N GLU A 252 19.24 -5.09 3.24
CA GLU A 252 19.82 -4.45 2.05
C GLU A 252 21.35 -4.29 2.16
N ARG A 253 21.84 -3.89 3.34
CA ARG A 253 23.26 -3.83 3.62
C ARG A 253 23.92 -5.20 3.49
N SER A 254 23.31 -6.25 4.06
CA SER A 254 23.81 -7.63 3.97
C SER A 254 23.79 -8.16 2.53
N ALA A 255 22.75 -7.82 1.74
CA ALA A 255 22.71 -8.15 0.33
C ALA A 255 23.83 -7.46 -0.46
N ALA A 256 24.08 -6.17 -0.20
CA ALA A 256 25.19 -5.44 -0.83
C ALA A 256 26.57 -6.04 -0.46
N GLU A 257 26.76 -6.46 0.78
CA GLU A 257 27.97 -7.15 1.22
C GLU A 257 28.16 -8.47 0.45
N SER A 258 27.09 -9.24 0.28
CA SER A 258 27.12 -10.51 -0.47
C SER A 258 27.49 -10.29 -1.95
N ARG A 259 27.08 -9.17 -2.55
CA ARG A 259 27.45 -8.81 -3.93
C ARG A 259 28.93 -8.53 -4.11
N ILE A 260 29.63 -7.96 -3.08
CA ILE A 260 31.09 -7.82 -3.11
C ILE A 260 31.76 -9.20 -3.30
N ALA A 261 31.28 -10.23 -2.60
CA ALA A 261 31.80 -11.59 -2.77
C ALA A 261 31.60 -12.12 -4.19
N VAL A 262 30.46 -11.84 -4.82
CA VAL A 262 30.19 -12.20 -6.23
C VAL A 262 31.22 -11.55 -7.15
N GLU A 263 31.42 -10.23 -7.04
CA GLU A 263 32.36 -9.51 -7.90
C GLU A 263 33.82 -9.94 -7.67
N ARG A 264 34.19 -10.27 -6.43
CA ARG A 264 35.52 -10.85 -6.13
C ARG A 264 35.73 -12.23 -6.79
N THR A 265 34.69 -13.07 -6.89
CA THR A 265 34.81 -14.35 -7.57
C THR A 265 34.89 -14.20 -9.08
N ARG A 266 34.30 -13.15 -9.66
CA ARG A 266 34.40 -12.81 -11.09
C ARG A 266 35.79 -12.39 -11.54
N SER A 267 36.63 -11.88 -10.63
CA SER A 267 38.02 -11.56 -10.94
C SER A 267 38.90 -12.80 -11.20
N ARG A 268 38.39 -13.99 -10.87
CA ARG A 268 39.10 -15.26 -11.07
C ARG A 268 38.67 -15.88 -12.38
N PRO A 269 39.59 -16.60 -13.08
CA PRO A 269 39.30 -17.16 -14.40
C PRO A 269 38.18 -18.21 -14.36
N ASP A 270 37.36 -18.24 -15.40
CA ASP A 270 36.40 -19.31 -15.62
C ASP A 270 37.15 -20.52 -16.22
N VAL A 271 37.08 -21.63 -15.53
CA VAL A 271 37.68 -22.90 -16.04
C VAL A 271 36.57 -23.72 -16.63
N SER A 272 36.80 -24.19 -17.88
CA SER A 272 35.92 -25.18 -18.52
C SER A 272 36.71 -26.44 -18.86
N ALA A 273 36.05 -27.58 -18.71
CA ALA A 273 36.60 -28.86 -19.10
C ALA A 273 35.79 -29.43 -20.27
N SER A 274 36.45 -30.02 -21.22
CA SER A 274 35.83 -30.69 -22.38
C SER A 274 36.29 -32.12 -22.51
N VAL A 275 35.40 -32.97 -22.99
CA VAL A 275 35.68 -34.34 -23.43
C VAL A 275 35.01 -34.56 -24.77
N GLY A 276 35.70 -35.21 -25.70
CA GLY A 276 35.17 -35.45 -27.02
C GLY A 276 35.69 -36.73 -27.65
N LEU A 277 35.06 -37.09 -28.77
CA LEU A 277 35.46 -38.13 -29.67
C LEU A 277 35.85 -37.48 -30.99
N ARG A 278 37.08 -37.76 -31.47
CA ARG A 278 37.57 -37.32 -32.77
C ARG A 278 37.71 -38.52 -33.71
N ARG A 279 37.05 -38.45 -34.84
CA ARG A 279 37.19 -39.41 -35.91
C ARG A 279 38.10 -38.84 -36.99
N TYR A 280 39.05 -39.67 -37.42
CA TYR A 280 39.98 -39.41 -38.50
C TYR A 280 39.52 -40.26 -39.71
N GLU A 281 39.04 -39.61 -40.76
CA GLU A 281 38.52 -40.36 -41.92
C GLU A 281 39.65 -41.03 -42.73
N ALA A 282 40.82 -40.41 -42.86
CA ALA A 282 41.96 -40.95 -43.59
C ALA A 282 42.50 -42.23 -42.98
N GLU A 283 42.54 -42.35 -41.66
CA GLU A 283 43.06 -43.48 -40.90
C GLU A 283 41.98 -44.48 -40.47
N ASP A 284 40.73 -44.22 -40.76
CA ASP A 284 39.57 -44.96 -40.23
C ASP A 284 39.66 -45.20 -38.70
N ALA A 285 40.13 -44.20 -37.97
CA ALA A 285 40.45 -44.30 -36.56
C ALA A 285 39.60 -43.28 -35.70
N THR A 286 39.39 -43.63 -34.43
CA THR A 286 38.70 -42.74 -33.44
C THR A 286 39.60 -42.59 -32.25
N ALA A 287 39.71 -41.31 -31.73
CA ALA A 287 40.46 -41.00 -30.54
C ALA A 287 39.61 -40.22 -29.56
N LEU A 288 39.89 -40.37 -28.25
CA LEU A 288 39.33 -39.52 -27.19
C LEU A 288 40.14 -38.22 -27.09
N THR A 289 39.44 -37.11 -26.97
CA THR A 289 40.04 -35.79 -26.75
C THR A 289 39.63 -35.26 -25.36
N PHE A 290 40.57 -34.67 -24.67
CA PHE A 290 40.33 -33.97 -23.39
C PHE A 290 40.88 -32.56 -23.52
N GLY A 291 40.09 -31.58 -23.08
CA GLY A 291 40.49 -30.19 -23.10
C GLY A 291 40.23 -29.52 -21.77
N LEU A 292 41.09 -28.57 -21.40
CA LEU A 292 40.90 -27.64 -20.29
C LEU A 292 41.13 -26.24 -20.84
N SER A 293 40.12 -25.36 -20.69
CA SER A 293 40.24 -23.97 -21.10
C SER A 293 40.23 -23.08 -19.87
N LEU A 294 41.19 -22.16 -19.84
CA LEU A 294 41.41 -21.20 -18.75
C LEU A 294 41.72 -19.84 -19.35
N PRO A 295 40.78 -18.90 -19.38
CA PRO A 295 41.06 -17.51 -19.78
C PRO A 295 41.98 -16.83 -18.76
N LEU A 296 43.07 -16.22 -19.27
CA LEU A 296 44.01 -15.51 -18.40
C LEU A 296 43.60 -14.06 -18.21
N PRO A 297 43.31 -13.58 -16.97
CA PRO A 297 42.87 -12.23 -16.68
C PRO A 297 44.05 -11.23 -16.73
N LEU A 298 44.62 -11.02 -17.91
CA LEU A 298 45.79 -10.15 -18.08
C LEU A 298 45.42 -8.66 -17.98
N PHE A 299 44.31 -8.28 -18.61
CA PHE A 299 43.84 -6.91 -18.71
C PHE A 299 42.65 -6.63 -17.81
N ASP A 300 41.59 -7.45 -17.93
CA ASP A 300 40.39 -7.31 -17.08
C ASP A 300 40.51 -8.19 -15.84
N ARG A 301 40.62 -7.53 -14.68
CA ARG A 301 40.65 -8.16 -13.35
C ARG A 301 39.42 -7.81 -12.52
N ASN A 302 38.37 -7.33 -13.15
CA ASN A 302 37.11 -6.93 -12.49
C ASN A 302 37.24 -5.87 -11.39
N ARG A 303 38.33 -5.07 -11.38
CA ARG A 303 38.61 -4.11 -10.30
C ARG A 303 37.52 -3.06 -10.16
N GLY A 304 37.08 -2.50 -11.29
CA GLY A 304 36.05 -1.45 -11.31
C GLY A 304 34.72 -1.94 -10.70
N ASN A 305 34.26 -3.16 -11.03
CA ASN A 305 33.05 -3.72 -10.47
C ASN A 305 33.19 -4.05 -8.97
N ILE A 306 34.38 -4.48 -8.52
CA ILE A 306 34.64 -4.68 -7.09
C ILE A 306 34.58 -3.35 -6.35
N GLU A 307 35.19 -2.29 -6.87
CA GLU A 307 35.13 -0.95 -6.30
C GLU A 307 33.71 -0.38 -6.27
N ALA A 308 32.93 -0.60 -7.35
CA ALA A 308 31.52 -0.23 -7.41
C ALA A 308 30.69 -0.96 -6.35
N ALA A 309 30.85 -2.29 -6.21
CA ALA A 309 30.14 -3.07 -5.19
C ALA A 309 30.52 -2.64 -3.76
N GLN A 310 31.78 -2.25 -3.53
CA GLN A 310 32.22 -1.69 -2.25
C GLN A 310 31.62 -0.30 -1.99
N ALA A 311 31.44 0.52 -3.02
CA ALA A 311 30.76 1.81 -2.90
C ALA A 311 29.26 1.62 -2.61
N ASP A 312 28.59 0.66 -3.28
CA ASP A 312 27.19 0.30 -3.02
C ASP A 312 26.99 -0.19 -1.58
N PHE A 313 27.93 -0.99 -1.06
CA PHE A 313 27.91 -1.40 0.34
C PHE A 313 28.02 -0.21 1.30
N ARG A 314 28.95 0.72 1.06
CA ARG A 314 29.06 1.95 1.88
C ARG A 314 27.80 2.80 1.82
N ALA A 315 27.16 2.87 0.65
CA ALA A 315 25.89 3.57 0.49
C ALA A 315 24.76 2.88 1.28
N ALA A 316 24.69 1.56 1.26
CA ALA A 316 23.72 0.79 2.04
C ALA A 316 23.97 0.93 3.55
N ASP A 317 25.23 0.95 3.99
CA ASP A 317 25.60 1.16 5.39
C ASP A 317 25.19 2.56 5.88
N ALA A 318 25.39 3.59 5.05
CA ALA A 318 24.94 4.95 5.34
C ALA A 318 23.39 5.03 5.42
N ARG A 319 22.67 4.36 4.51
CA ARG A 319 21.19 4.28 4.58
C ARG A 319 20.72 3.60 5.85
N LEU A 320 21.38 2.53 6.30
CA LEU A 320 21.07 1.88 7.57
C LEU A 320 21.26 2.84 8.76
N MET A 321 22.35 3.62 8.79
CA MET A 321 22.57 4.62 9.83
C MET A 321 21.46 5.67 9.83
N THR A 322 21.05 6.18 8.66
CA THR A 322 19.95 7.12 8.52
C THR A 322 18.63 6.48 9.01
N ALA A 323 18.32 5.27 8.58
CA ALA A 323 17.09 4.56 8.97
C ALA A 323 17.00 4.38 10.49
N ARG A 324 18.14 4.07 11.17
CA ARG A 324 18.17 3.96 12.63
C ARG A 324 17.93 5.29 13.34
N GLN A 325 18.52 6.37 12.83
CA GLN A 325 18.35 7.72 13.40
C GLN A 325 16.89 8.20 13.23
N GLU A 326 16.32 8.02 12.03
CA GLU A 326 14.94 8.37 11.73
C GLU A 326 13.97 7.53 12.57
N ALA A 327 14.13 6.21 12.63
CA ALA A 327 13.28 5.33 13.43
C ALA A 327 13.29 5.72 14.92
N GLN A 328 14.44 6.09 15.47
CA GLN A 328 14.55 6.56 16.86
C GLN A 328 13.82 7.89 17.07
N ALA A 329 13.99 8.84 16.15
CA ALA A 329 13.35 10.15 16.21
C ALA A 329 11.84 10.03 16.03
N ASP A 330 11.39 9.27 15.03
CA ASP A 330 9.97 9.06 14.71
C ASP A 330 9.24 8.36 15.85
N ARG A 331 9.87 7.35 16.45
CA ARG A 331 9.31 6.66 17.62
C ARG A 331 9.14 7.61 18.81
N ALA A 332 10.15 8.42 19.12
CA ALA A 332 10.06 9.41 20.19
C ALA A 332 8.96 10.44 19.92
N ALA A 333 8.83 10.90 18.67
CA ALA A 333 7.78 11.81 18.24
C ALA A 333 6.39 11.17 18.31
N ALA A 334 6.23 9.92 17.85
CA ALA A 334 4.96 9.19 17.91
C ALA A 334 4.49 8.99 19.36
N GLN A 335 5.40 8.59 20.26
CA GLN A 335 5.09 8.45 21.68
C GLN A 335 4.67 9.80 22.34
N ALA A 336 5.35 10.89 21.97
CA ALA A 336 5.00 12.22 22.47
C ALA A 336 3.61 12.66 21.97
N ARG A 337 3.32 12.43 20.67
CA ARG A 337 2.01 12.73 20.07
C ARG A 337 0.90 11.89 20.72
N LEU A 338 1.14 10.60 20.96
CA LEU A 338 0.16 9.73 21.61
C LEU A 338 -0.18 10.23 23.01
N ARG A 339 0.84 10.54 23.86
CA ARG A 339 0.57 11.11 25.19
C ARG A 339 -0.21 12.42 25.12
N ALA A 340 0.13 13.31 24.21
CA ALA A 340 -0.57 14.57 24.03
C ALA A 340 -2.02 14.38 23.55
N SER A 341 -2.26 13.41 22.65
CA SER A 341 -3.58 13.12 22.11
C SER A 341 -4.51 12.51 23.17
N VAL A 342 -4.01 11.64 24.03
CA VAL A 342 -4.79 11.13 25.17
C VAL A 342 -5.22 12.26 26.12
N SER A 343 -4.29 13.16 26.45
CA SER A 343 -4.65 14.35 27.27
C SER A 343 -5.69 15.24 26.58
N ARG A 344 -5.59 15.39 25.24
CA ARG A 344 -6.55 16.16 24.44
C ARG A 344 -7.94 15.51 24.45
N VAL A 345 -8.04 14.18 24.34
CA VAL A 345 -9.32 13.46 24.42
C VAL A 345 -9.97 13.70 25.77
N ASN A 346 -9.25 13.53 26.89
CA ASN A 346 -9.76 13.77 28.23
C ASN A 346 -10.26 15.21 28.41
N ALA A 347 -9.52 16.19 27.89
CA ALA A 347 -9.93 17.61 27.96
C ALA A 347 -11.15 17.87 27.07
N ALA A 348 -11.25 17.27 25.90
CA ALA A 348 -12.39 17.43 25.00
C ALA A 348 -13.67 16.82 25.61
N ASP A 349 -13.58 15.63 26.21
CA ASP A 349 -14.73 14.98 26.87
C ASP A 349 -15.25 15.79 28.08
N ALA A 350 -14.35 16.34 28.88
CA ALA A 350 -14.72 17.28 29.95
C ALA A 350 -15.35 18.54 29.37
N GLY A 351 -14.84 19.04 28.23
CA GLY A 351 -15.41 20.18 27.52
C GLY A 351 -16.82 19.91 26.99
N VAL A 352 -17.09 18.73 26.44
CA VAL A 352 -18.44 18.33 26.01
C VAL A 352 -19.39 18.31 27.19
N THR A 353 -19.04 17.65 28.31
CA THR A 353 -19.85 17.57 29.50
C THR A 353 -20.21 18.98 30.03
N SER A 354 -19.24 19.87 30.07
CA SER A 354 -19.46 21.27 30.53
C SER A 354 -20.34 22.05 29.56
N ALA A 355 -20.15 21.90 28.26
CA ALA A 355 -20.94 22.60 27.25
C ALA A 355 -22.39 22.07 27.17
N GLU A 356 -22.63 20.78 27.38
CA GLU A 356 -23.95 20.18 27.46
C GLU A 356 -24.75 20.76 28.65
N GLU A 357 -24.12 20.83 29.81
CA GLU A 357 -24.79 21.40 31.00
C GLU A 357 -25.03 22.91 30.85
N ALA A 358 -24.06 23.64 30.29
CA ALA A 358 -24.24 25.07 30.01
C ALA A 358 -25.40 25.32 29.04
N TYR A 359 -25.49 24.54 27.95
CA TYR A 359 -26.60 24.66 27.00
C TYR A 359 -27.94 24.25 27.63
N ARG A 360 -27.98 23.19 28.42
CA ARG A 360 -29.18 22.74 29.13
C ARG A 360 -29.71 23.83 30.05
N LEU A 361 -28.84 24.44 30.87
CA LEU A 361 -29.20 25.52 31.78
C LEU A 361 -29.64 26.81 31.04
N SER A 362 -28.93 27.12 29.94
CA SER A 362 -29.27 28.25 29.08
C SER A 362 -30.66 28.10 28.44
N ARG A 363 -31.02 26.89 28.00
CA ARG A 363 -32.35 26.64 27.46
C ARG A 363 -33.44 26.84 28.49
N ILE A 364 -33.27 26.34 29.73
CA ILE A 364 -34.21 26.54 30.83
C ILE A 364 -34.32 28.03 31.18
N GLY A 365 -33.19 28.75 31.25
CA GLY A 365 -33.17 30.17 31.51
C GLY A 365 -33.87 31.01 30.43
N PHE A 366 -33.71 30.66 29.18
CA PHE A 366 -34.38 31.30 28.06
C PHE A 366 -35.89 31.05 28.07
N GLU A 367 -36.34 29.82 28.29
CA GLU A 367 -37.76 29.47 28.45
C GLU A 367 -38.42 30.23 29.62
N ALA A 368 -37.64 30.48 30.69
CA ALA A 368 -38.08 31.30 31.85
C ALA A 368 -37.93 32.81 31.63
N GLY A 369 -37.50 33.27 30.46
CA GLY A 369 -37.29 34.69 30.15
C GLY A 369 -36.15 35.36 30.93
N ARG A 370 -35.19 34.57 31.48
CA ARG A 370 -34.10 35.08 32.34
C ARG A 370 -32.80 35.33 31.59
N ILE A 371 -32.63 34.73 30.44
CA ILE A 371 -31.45 34.93 29.56
C ILE A 371 -31.89 35.28 28.14
N SER A 372 -31.01 35.97 27.44
CA SER A 372 -31.25 36.42 26.07
C SER A 372 -31.11 35.30 25.06
N GLN A 373 -31.76 35.45 23.91
CA GLN A 373 -31.56 34.55 22.75
C GLN A 373 -30.09 34.52 22.30
N LEU A 374 -29.35 35.61 22.45
CA LEU A 374 -27.94 35.69 22.11
C LEU A 374 -27.09 34.74 22.97
N GLU A 375 -27.37 34.66 24.26
CA GLU A 375 -26.68 33.73 25.18
C GLU A 375 -27.03 32.28 24.88
N LEU A 376 -28.30 31.97 24.59
CA LEU A 376 -28.70 30.61 24.16
C LEU A 376 -27.96 30.18 22.90
N ARG A 377 -27.85 31.05 21.91
CA ARG A 377 -27.08 30.78 20.67
C ARG A 377 -25.59 30.57 20.95
N ALA A 378 -24.98 31.38 21.79
CA ALA A 378 -23.58 31.27 22.15
C ALA A 378 -23.29 29.91 22.81
N THR A 379 -24.15 29.45 23.75
CA THR A 379 -24.00 28.15 24.41
C THR A 379 -24.27 26.97 23.46
N ARG A 380 -25.22 27.11 22.53
CA ARG A 380 -25.41 26.10 21.45
C ARG A 380 -24.17 25.97 20.57
N THR A 381 -23.62 27.10 20.10
CA THR A 381 -22.41 27.09 19.28
C THR A 381 -21.24 26.49 20.05
N ALA A 382 -21.10 26.80 21.34
CA ALA A 382 -20.08 26.20 22.20
C ALA A 382 -20.25 24.69 22.32
N LEU A 383 -21.48 24.17 22.44
CA LEU A 383 -21.77 22.73 22.47
C LEU A 383 -21.37 22.03 21.17
N VAL A 384 -21.79 22.59 20.02
CA VAL A 384 -21.45 22.01 18.70
C VAL A 384 -19.94 21.98 18.53
N ASN A 385 -19.25 23.08 18.85
CA ASN A 385 -17.80 23.15 18.77
C ASN A 385 -17.09 22.13 19.69
N ALA A 386 -17.59 21.97 20.92
CA ALA A 386 -17.05 21.00 21.87
C ALA A 386 -17.19 19.55 21.36
N ARG A 387 -18.36 19.18 20.84
CA ARG A 387 -18.61 17.86 20.27
C ARG A 387 -17.75 17.59 19.04
N THR A 388 -17.61 18.56 18.14
CA THR A 388 -16.72 18.45 16.98
C THR A 388 -15.26 18.28 17.43
N ALA A 389 -14.81 19.07 18.39
CA ALA A 389 -13.46 18.95 18.95
C ALA A 389 -13.21 17.59 19.62
N ALA A 390 -14.22 16.96 20.21
CA ALA A 390 -14.12 15.62 20.77
C ALA A 390 -13.93 14.54 19.68
N VAL A 391 -14.64 14.63 18.54
CA VAL A 391 -14.41 13.74 17.38
C VAL A 391 -13.01 13.93 16.86
N ASP A 392 -12.55 15.18 16.69
CA ASP A 392 -11.21 15.49 16.19
C ASP A 392 -10.09 15.01 17.13
N ALA A 393 -10.32 15.10 18.44
CA ALA A 393 -9.37 14.60 19.45
C ALA A 393 -9.24 13.08 19.41
N ARG A 394 -10.36 12.34 19.27
CA ARG A 394 -10.36 10.89 19.13
C ARG A 394 -9.66 10.45 17.83
N LEU A 395 -9.97 11.11 16.72
CA LEU A 395 -9.30 10.85 15.45
C LEU A 395 -7.80 11.10 15.55
N ALA A 396 -7.37 12.19 16.17
CA ALA A 396 -5.96 12.49 16.38
C ALA A 396 -5.25 11.44 17.27
N ARG A 397 -5.96 10.88 18.27
CA ARG A 397 -5.46 9.79 19.09
C ARG A 397 -5.25 8.51 18.25
N VAL A 398 -6.26 8.08 17.51
CA VAL A 398 -6.18 6.88 16.67
C VAL A 398 -5.06 7.02 15.63
N ARG A 399 -4.90 8.20 15.02
CA ARG A 399 -3.77 8.46 14.10
C ARG A 399 -2.41 8.30 14.80
N ALA A 400 -2.28 8.82 16.02
CA ALA A 400 -1.04 8.69 16.79
C ALA A 400 -0.76 7.22 17.22
N GLU A 401 -1.80 6.44 17.51
CA GLU A 401 -1.70 5.00 17.79
C GLU A 401 -1.24 4.23 16.55
N ILE A 402 -1.80 4.53 15.37
CA ILE A 402 -1.41 3.91 14.10
C ILE A 402 0.04 4.25 13.75
N ASP A 403 0.45 5.52 13.92
CA ASP A 403 1.83 5.95 13.68
C ASP A 403 2.81 5.17 14.59
N LEU A 404 2.45 4.96 15.86
CA LEU A 404 3.28 4.19 16.79
C LEU A 404 3.30 2.69 16.41
N ALA A 405 2.15 2.10 16.12
CA ALA A 405 2.05 0.69 15.73
C ALA A 405 2.87 0.37 14.47
N ARG A 406 2.93 1.28 13.50
CA ARG A 406 3.80 1.13 12.31
C ARG A 406 5.30 1.12 12.61
N GLN A 407 5.71 1.68 13.74
CA GLN A 407 7.11 1.64 14.19
C GLN A 407 7.44 0.34 14.94
N ASP A 408 6.43 -0.29 15.53
CA ASP A 408 6.64 -1.52 16.31
C ASP A 408 6.47 -2.80 15.45
N GLY A 409 5.80 -2.73 14.29
CA GLY A 409 5.66 -3.80 13.29
C GLY A 409 4.40 -4.62 13.42
#